data_fb024d9e74cfa2eba3bff52906896a77
#
_entry.id   fb024d9e74cfa2eba3bff52906896a77
#
_cell.length_a   1.000
_cell.length_b   1.000
_cell.length_c   1.000
_cell.angle_alpha   90.00
_cell.angle_beta   90.00
_cell.angle_gamma   90.00
#
_symmetry.space_group_name_H-M   'P 1'
#
loop_
_entity.id
_entity.type
_entity.pdbx_description
1 polymer ?
#
loop_
_entity_poly.entity_id
_entity_poly.type
_entity_poly.pdbx_seq_one_letter_code
_entity_poly.pdbx_strand_id
1 'polypeptide(L)'
;MNMNIFIIEDDSLILEALNEGLSQWSYEVSSPSDFSHVMEDFIAHRPHLVMIDIQLPKFDGFHWCREIRAVSKVPIIFLSSRDHPMDMVMAMNLGADDYVQKPFHMDVLLAKIQAILRRTYTYEEVSSEVIEWNQAIIDLKRGGIYKDGETIELTKNEFFILTALVKSNNEIISRHELMKMLWDDDQFINDNTLTANVTRLRQKLSALNLSNGIVTKKGLGYMAVTL
;
A
#
# COMPACT_ATOMS: atom_id res chain seq x y z
N MET A 1 -3.19 11.88 11.92
CA MET A 1 -4.55 11.31 12.12
C MET A 1 -4.40 9.96 12.77
N ASN A 2 -5.16 9.66 13.83
CA ASN A 2 -5.20 8.29 14.34
C ASN A 2 -5.98 7.43 13.35
N MET A 3 -5.38 6.33 12.90
CA MET A 3 -6.06 5.39 12.00
C MET A 3 -6.94 4.45 12.82
N ASN A 4 -8.22 4.31 12.43
CA ASN A 4 -9.18 3.43 13.09
C ASN A 4 -9.23 2.08 12.37
N ILE A 5 -9.12 0.98 13.13
CA ILE A 5 -9.21 -0.40 12.67
C ILE A 5 -10.49 -1.01 13.24
N PHE A 6 -11.38 -1.48 12.37
CA PHE A 6 -12.62 -2.14 12.77
C PHE A 6 -12.42 -3.66 12.75
N ILE A 7 -12.65 -4.31 13.88
CA ILE A 7 -12.38 -5.74 14.04
C ILE A 7 -13.71 -6.48 14.25
N ILE A 8 -13.99 -7.45 13.38
CA ILE A 8 -15.14 -8.34 13.46
C ILE A 8 -14.64 -9.71 13.90
N GLU A 9 -14.68 -9.95 15.19
CA GLU A 9 -14.14 -11.13 15.89
C GLU A 9 -15.07 -11.47 17.05
N ASP A 10 -15.43 -12.74 17.23
CA ASP A 10 -16.31 -13.20 18.31
C ASP A 10 -15.55 -13.74 19.52
N ASP A 11 -14.29 -14.12 19.36
CA ASP A 11 -13.42 -14.50 20.48
C ASP A 11 -12.92 -13.24 21.22
N SER A 12 -13.45 -13.02 22.41
CA SER A 12 -13.10 -11.88 23.25
C SER A 12 -11.63 -11.81 23.64
N LEU A 13 -10.95 -12.96 23.78
CA LEU A 13 -9.52 -13.00 24.12
C LEU A 13 -8.65 -12.55 22.94
N ILE A 14 -9.04 -12.95 21.72
CA ILE A 14 -8.37 -12.51 20.50
C ILE A 14 -8.60 -11.01 20.30
N LEU A 15 -9.83 -10.56 20.48
CA LEU A 15 -10.20 -9.14 20.36
C LEU A 15 -9.43 -8.27 21.36
N GLU A 16 -9.31 -8.69 22.61
CA GLU A 16 -8.53 -8.01 23.65
C GLU A 16 -7.05 -7.94 23.30
N ALA A 17 -6.44 -9.06 22.88
CA ALA A 17 -5.04 -9.11 22.47
C ALA A 17 -4.76 -8.23 21.25
N LEU A 18 -5.68 -8.19 20.27
CA LEU A 18 -5.59 -7.30 19.11
C LEU A 18 -5.69 -5.82 19.52
N ASN A 19 -6.64 -5.50 20.40
CA ASN A 19 -6.80 -4.13 20.89
C ASN A 19 -5.57 -3.64 21.65
N GLU A 20 -5.03 -4.45 22.56
CA GLU A 20 -3.78 -4.11 23.27
C GLU A 20 -2.60 -3.92 22.31
N GLY A 21 -2.38 -4.88 21.42
CA GLY A 21 -1.27 -4.85 20.47
C GLY A 21 -1.34 -3.67 19.51
N LEU A 22 -2.51 -3.38 18.96
CA LEU A 22 -2.72 -2.28 17.99
C LEU A 22 -2.68 -0.90 18.67
N SER A 23 -3.22 -0.78 19.90
CA SER A 23 -3.21 0.48 20.64
C SER A 23 -1.79 0.94 20.99
N GLN A 24 -0.84 0.02 21.22
CA GLN A 24 0.58 0.36 21.42
C GLN A 24 1.20 1.07 20.22
N TRP A 25 0.64 0.88 19.03
CA TRP A 25 1.06 1.53 17.78
C TRP A 25 0.18 2.71 17.38
N SER A 26 -0.59 3.25 18.32
CA SER A 26 -1.46 4.41 18.14
C SER A 26 -2.59 4.20 17.13
N TYR A 27 -3.01 2.96 16.92
CA TYR A 27 -4.27 2.66 16.21
C TYR A 27 -5.45 2.77 17.17
N GLU A 28 -6.53 3.34 16.69
CA GLU A 28 -7.82 3.23 17.37
C GLU A 28 -8.49 1.93 16.94
N VAL A 29 -9.00 1.16 17.89
CA VAL A 29 -9.69 -0.11 17.62
C VAL A 29 -11.16 0.05 17.94
N SER A 30 -11.99 -0.40 17.03
CA SER A 30 -13.44 -0.48 17.20
C SER A 30 -13.93 -1.86 16.78
N SER A 31 -15.05 -2.29 17.32
CA SER A 31 -15.69 -3.56 17.02
C SER A 31 -17.20 -3.39 16.99
N PRO A 32 -17.97 -4.30 16.35
CA PRO A 32 -19.41 -4.23 16.36
C PRO A 32 -19.96 -4.44 17.78
N SER A 33 -21.02 -3.71 18.09
CA SER A 33 -21.76 -3.84 19.37
C SER A 33 -22.40 -5.22 19.52
N ASP A 34 -22.91 -5.73 18.42
CA ASP A 34 -23.31 -7.12 18.24
C ASP A 34 -23.29 -7.51 16.75
N PHE A 35 -23.36 -8.82 16.48
CA PHE A 35 -23.33 -9.35 15.11
C PHE A 35 -24.64 -9.16 14.32
N SER A 36 -25.62 -8.42 14.84
CA SER A 36 -26.81 -7.99 14.09
C SER A 36 -26.64 -6.60 13.48
N HIS A 37 -25.70 -5.80 14.00
CA HIS A 37 -25.52 -4.39 13.66
C HIS A 37 -24.14 -4.08 13.03
N VAL A 38 -23.43 -5.10 12.53
CA VAL A 38 -22.08 -4.96 11.98
C VAL A 38 -21.97 -3.86 10.93
N MET A 39 -22.91 -3.77 9.99
CA MET A 39 -22.87 -2.75 8.93
C MET A 39 -23.20 -1.35 9.46
N GLU A 40 -24.09 -1.22 10.42
CA GLU A 40 -24.44 0.05 11.05
C GLU A 40 -23.22 0.61 11.81
N ASP A 41 -22.56 -0.23 12.60
CA ASP A 41 -21.35 0.12 13.35
C ASP A 41 -20.17 0.41 12.40
N PHE A 42 -20.00 -0.37 11.34
CA PHE A 42 -19.00 -0.11 10.31
C PHE A 42 -19.16 1.28 9.68
N ILE A 43 -20.37 1.65 9.30
CA ILE A 43 -20.68 2.97 8.71
C ILE A 43 -20.44 4.09 9.73
N ALA A 44 -20.81 3.88 10.98
CA ALA A 44 -20.66 4.87 12.06
C ALA A 44 -19.19 5.15 12.38
N HIS A 45 -18.35 4.11 12.45
CA HIS A 45 -16.94 4.22 12.82
C HIS A 45 -16.03 4.69 11.67
N ARG A 46 -16.45 4.53 10.40
CA ARG A 46 -15.67 4.91 9.21
C ARG A 46 -14.22 4.44 9.29
N PRO A 47 -13.96 3.14 9.42
CA PRO A 47 -12.61 2.64 9.65
C PRO A 47 -11.70 2.84 8.43
N HIS A 48 -10.39 2.86 8.70
CA HIS A 48 -9.34 2.88 7.69
C HIS A 48 -8.88 1.47 7.27
N LEU A 49 -9.22 0.46 8.08
CA LEU A 49 -8.95 -0.95 7.80
C LEU A 49 -9.97 -1.80 8.54
N VAL A 50 -10.39 -2.89 7.93
CA VAL A 50 -11.27 -3.89 8.56
C VAL A 50 -10.51 -5.20 8.72
N MET A 51 -10.62 -5.82 9.88
CA MET A 51 -10.15 -7.18 10.13
C MET A 51 -11.36 -8.07 10.38
N ILE A 52 -11.44 -9.22 9.73
CA ILE A 52 -12.63 -10.08 9.77
C ILE A 52 -12.23 -11.52 10.06
N ASP A 53 -12.75 -12.10 11.13
CA ASP A 53 -12.69 -13.57 11.27
C ASP A 53 -13.65 -14.23 10.28
N ILE A 54 -13.24 -15.35 9.71
CA ILE A 54 -14.11 -16.17 8.85
C ILE A 54 -15.20 -16.84 9.66
N GLN A 55 -14.87 -17.34 10.85
CA GLN A 55 -15.78 -18.10 11.69
C GLN A 55 -16.52 -17.22 12.69
N LEU A 56 -17.61 -16.63 12.26
CA LEU A 56 -18.42 -15.74 13.07
C LEU A 56 -19.80 -16.32 13.33
N PRO A 57 -20.46 -15.96 14.45
CA PRO A 57 -21.84 -16.34 14.71
C PRO A 57 -22.79 -15.65 13.72
N LYS A 58 -23.92 -16.29 13.40
CA LYS A 58 -24.96 -15.84 12.46
C LYS A 58 -24.53 -15.87 10.98
N PHE A 59 -23.63 -14.98 10.56
CA PHE A 59 -23.10 -14.90 9.20
C PHE A 59 -21.59 -15.03 9.25
N ASP A 60 -21.00 -15.75 8.29
CA ASP A 60 -19.56 -15.91 8.19
C ASP A 60 -18.85 -14.61 7.74
N GLY A 61 -17.52 -14.56 7.88
CA GLY A 61 -16.74 -13.39 7.49
C GLY A 61 -16.80 -13.08 5.99
N PHE A 62 -17.05 -14.08 5.15
CA PHE A 62 -17.22 -13.88 3.72
C PHE A 62 -18.50 -13.10 3.38
N HIS A 63 -19.56 -13.31 4.16
CA HIS A 63 -20.78 -12.50 4.04
C HIS A 63 -20.48 -11.03 4.35
N TRP A 64 -19.83 -10.74 5.48
CA TRP A 64 -19.51 -9.36 5.87
C TRP A 64 -18.56 -8.69 4.89
N CYS A 65 -17.59 -9.41 4.34
CA CYS A 65 -16.73 -8.89 3.29
C CYS A 65 -17.52 -8.42 2.06
N ARG A 66 -18.51 -9.20 1.61
CA ARG A 66 -19.38 -8.81 0.48
C ARG A 66 -20.21 -7.57 0.78
N GLU A 67 -20.83 -7.52 1.96
CA GLU A 67 -21.63 -6.37 2.38
C GLU A 67 -20.80 -5.09 2.45
N ILE A 68 -19.59 -5.16 3.05
CA ILE A 68 -18.68 -4.03 3.12
C ILE A 68 -18.22 -3.62 1.71
N ARG A 69 -17.87 -4.57 0.85
CA ARG A 69 -17.43 -4.29 -0.52
C ARG A 69 -18.53 -3.68 -1.40
N ALA A 70 -19.79 -3.93 -1.11
CA ALA A 70 -20.91 -3.29 -1.81
C ALA A 70 -20.95 -1.77 -1.58
N VAL A 71 -20.41 -1.27 -0.47
CA VAL A 71 -20.49 0.15 -0.07
C VAL A 71 -19.13 0.83 0.13
N SER A 72 -18.02 0.08 0.20
CA SER A 72 -16.71 0.63 0.56
C SER A 72 -15.55 -0.11 -0.11
N LYS A 73 -14.47 0.65 -0.38
CA LYS A 73 -13.16 0.13 -0.82
C LYS A 73 -12.14 0.07 0.33
N VAL A 74 -12.58 0.21 1.57
CA VAL A 74 -11.71 0.09 2.75
C VAL A 74 -10.92 -1.22 2.69
N PRO A 75 -9.61 -1.25 2.99
CA PRO A 75 -8.86 -2.49 2.96
C PRO A 75 -9.38 -3.49 4.00
N ILE A 76 -9.40 -4.77 3.62
CA ILE A 76 -9.90 -5.88 4.45
C ILE A 76 -8.79 -6.93 4.60
N ILE A 77 -8.51 -7.32 5.85
CA ILE A 77 -7.67 -8.47 6.20
C ILE A 77 -8.56 -9.55 6.82
N PHE A 78 -8.50 -10.77 6.29
CA PHE A 78 -9.10 -11.90 6.95
C PHE A 78 -8.18 -12.47 8.03
N LEU A 79 -8.77 -12.80 9.18
CA LEU A 79 -8.16 -13.63 10.21
C LEU A 79 -8.84 -15.00 10.17
N SER A 80 -8.10 -16.10 10.26
CA SER A 80 -8.74 -17.41 10.22
C SER A 80 -7.94 -18.51 10.88
N SER A 81 -8.64 -19.37 11.62
CA SER A 81 -8.11 -20.64 12.11
C SER A 81 -8.13 -21.74 11.05
N ARG A 82 -8.74 -21.48 9.88
CA ARG A 82 -8.80 -22.44 8.78
C ARG A 82 -7.52 -22.38 7.98
N ASP A 83 -6.94 -23.53 7.72
CA ASP A 83 -5.70 -23.73 6.96
C ASP A 83 -5.96 -24.18 5.50
N HIS A 84 -7.23 -24.28 5.10
CA HIS A 84 -7.57 -24.76 3.77
C HIS A 84 -7.27 -23.70 2.70
N PRO A 85 -6.45 -24.01 1.68
CA PRO A 85 -6.05 -23.04 0.66
C PRO A 85 -7.23 -22.39 -0.08
N MET A 86 -8.37 -23.08 -0.20
CA MET A 86 -9.56 -22.55 -0.86
C MET A 86 -10.21 -21.40 -0.08
N ASP A 87 -10.08 -21.35 1.25
CA ASP A 87 -10.61 -20.23 2.04
C ASP A 87 -9.82 -18.95 1.74
N MET A 88 -8.48 -19.05 1.60
CA MET A 88 -7.65 -17.92 1.16
C MET A 88 -8.03 -17.47 -0.27
N VAL A 89 -8.17 -18.41 -1.20
CA VAL A 89 -8.57 -18.09 -2.58
C VAL A 89 -9.94 -17.42 -2.60
N MET A 90 -10.89 -17.90 -1.80
CA MET A 90 -12.23 -17.31 -1.68
C MET A 90 -12.17 -15.88 -1.10
N ALA A 91 -11.39 -15.67 -0.04
CA ALA A 91 -11.17 -14.35 0.55
C ALA A 91 -10.66 -13.33 -0.48
N MET A 92 -9.62 -13.70 -1.23
CA MET A 92 -9.03 -12.85 -2.27
C MET A 92 -10.01 -12.56 -3.41
N ASN A 93 -10.77 -13.55 -3.86
CA ASN A 93 -11.80 -13.38 -4.91
C ASN A 93 -12.94 -12.46 -4.47
N LEU A 94 -13.24 -12.38 -3.17
CA LEU A 94 -14.23 -11.47 -2.61
C LEU A 94 -13.68 -10.05 -2.40
N GLY A 95 -12.40 -9.82 -2.71
CA GLY A 95 -11.78 -8.51 -2.64
C GLY A 95 -11.08 -8.22 -1.31
N ALA A 96 -10.63 -9.24 -0.58
CA ALA A 96 -9.72 -9.04 0.53
C ALA A 96 -8.35 -8.57 0.05
N ASP A 97 -7.67 -7.78 0.86
CA ASP A 97 -6.33 -7.25 0.58
C ASP A 97 -5.24 -8.16 1.16
N ASP A 98 -5.56 -8.94 2.21
CA ASP A 98 -4.65 -9.93 2.78
C ASP A 98 -5.42 -10.99 3.60
N TYR A 99 -4.69 -12.05 3.96
CA TYR A 99 -5.17 -13.17 4.77
C TYR A 99 -4.12 -13.54 5.81
N VAL A 100 -4.53 -13.69 7.07
CA VAL A 100 -3.64 -14.03 8.18
C VAL A 100 -4.18 -15.26 8.89
N GLN A 101 -3.36 -16.30 8.94
CA GLN A 101 -3.72 -17.54 9.64
C GLN A 101 -3.49 -17.40 11.14
N LYS A 102 -4.45 -17.86 11.94
CA LYS A 102 -4.35 -18.02 13.39
C LYS A 102 -3.67 -19.37 13.72
N PRO A 103 -2.75 -19.44 14.72
CA PRO A 103 -2.23 -18.34 15.51
C PRO A 103 -1.22 -17.48 14.73
N PHE A 104 -1.20 -16.19 14.95
CA PHE A 104 -0.30 -15.24 14.32
C PHE A 104 0.60 -14.51 15.32
N HIS A 105 1.75 -14.05 14.85
CA HIS A 105 2.60 -13.16 15.62
C HIS A 105 2.14 -11.71 15.39
N MET A 106 2.00 -10.94 16.47
CA MET A 106 1.53 -9.55 16.41
C MET A 106 2.43 -8.68 15.50
N ASP A 107 3.76 -8.85 15.56
CA ASP A 107 4.69 -8.09 14.72
C ASP A 107 4.46 -8.33 13.22
N VAL A 108 4.12 -9.58 12.84
CA VAL A 108 3.81 -9.94 11.44
C VAL A 108 2.49 -9.28 11.00
N LEU A 109 1.47 -9.34 11.86
CA LEU A 109 0.19 -8.70 11.60
C LEU A 109 0.33 -7.19 11.46
N LEU A 110 1.08 -6.55 12.36
CA LEU A 110 1.38 -5.11 12.31
C LEU A 110 2.10 -4.71 11.02
N ALA A 111 3.10 -5.49 10.60
CA ALA A 111 3.81 -5.23 9.34
C ALA A 111 2.87 -5.26 8.13
N LYS A 112 1.93 -6.23 8.10
CA LYS A 112 0.90 -6.32 7.05
C LYS A 112 -0.07 -5.14 7.08
N ILE A 113 -0.59 -4.77 8.26
CA ILE A 113 -1.46 -3.62 8.45
C ILE A 113 -0.79 -2.34 7.94
N GLN A 114 0.46 -2.09 8.36
CA GLN A 114 1.22 -0.92 7.94
C GLN A 114 1.45 -0.88 6.42
N ALA A 115 1.78 -2.02 5.81
CA ALA A 115 1.97 -2.12 4.38
C ALA A 115 0.67 -1.80 3.61
N ILE A 116 -0.47 -2.32 4.06
CA ILE A 116 -1.78 -2.08 3.45
C ILE A 116 -2.20 -0.63 3.62
N LEU A 117 -2.15 -0.07 4.84
CA LEU A 117 -2.53 1.32 5.11
C LEU A 117 -1.66 2.30 4.33
N ARG A 118 -0.35 2.04 4.23
CA ARG A 118 0.56 2.85 3.40
C ARG A 118 0.14 2.81 1.93
N ARG A 119 -0.17 1.64 1.37
CA ARG A 119 -0.62 1.50 -0.02
C ARG A 119 -1.93 2.23 -0.27
N THR A 120 -2.87 2.16 0.67
CA THR A 120 -4.21 2.72 0.51
C THR A 120 -4.23 4.23 0.73
N TYR A 121 -3.59 4.73 1.79
CA TYR A 121 -3.78 6.11 2.24
C TYR A 121 -2.57 7.02 2.02
N THR A 122 -1.34 6.52 2.13
CA THR A 122 -0.17 7.37 1.89
C THR A 122 0.00 7.70 0.40
N TYR A 123 -0.49 6.85 -0.49
CA TYR A 123 -0.53 7.14 -1.92
C TYR A 123 -1.77 7.95 -2.34
N GLU A 124 -2.85 8.00 -1.53
CA GLU A 124 -4.03 8.84 -1.79
C GLU A 124 -3.88 10.29 -1.31
N GLU A 125 -3.03 10.58 -0.32
CA GLU A 125 -2.75 11.97 0.12
C GLU A 125 -1.94 12.77 -0.91
N VAL A 126 -1.42 12.13 -1.95
CA VAL A 126 -0.90 12.82 -3.14
C VAL A 126 -2.03 12.97 -4.16
N SER A 127 -2.99 13.82 -3.84
CA SER A 127 -4.09 14.20 -4.73
C SER A 127 -3.67 15.20 -5.81
N SER A 128 -2.66 14.86 -6.56
CA SER A 128 -2.57 15.26 -7.95
C SER A 128 -2.34 13.98 -8.75
N GLU A 129 -3.27 13.66 -9.64
CA GLU A 129 -3.15 12.55 -10.59
C GLU A 129 -1.89 12.71 -11.46
N VAL A 130 -1.21 13.84 -11.31
CA VAL A 130 -0.02 14.24 -12.06
C VAL A 130 0.99 14.97 -11.18
N ILE A 131 2.28 14.81 -11.47
CA ILE A 131 3.37 15.60 -10.91
C ILE A 131 3.99 16.39 -12.05
N GLU A 132 4.09 17.71 -11.90
CA GLU A 132 4.84 18.55 -12.82
C GLU A 132 6.33 18.53 -12.44
N TRP A 133 7.19 18.25 -13.44
CA TRP A 133 8.64 18.24 -13.27
C TRP A 133 9.35 18.59 -14.58
N ASN A 134 10.13 19.68 -14.57
CA ASN A 134 10.88 20.17 -15.73
C ASN A 134 10.02 20.33 -17.00
N GLN A 135 8.84 20.92 -16.86
CA GLN A 135 7.83 21.10 -17.92
C GLN A 135 7.27 19.77 -18.47
N ALA A 136 7.51 18.66 -17.81
CA ALA A 136 6.87 17.38 -18.07
C ALA A 136 5.80 17.08 -17.02
N ILE A 137 4.84 16.28 -17.42
CA ILE A 137 3.75 15.79 -16.56
C ILE A 137 3.95 14.30 -16.35
N ILE A 138 4.14 13.89 -15.11
CA ILE A 138 4.21 12.50 -14.70
C ILE A 138 2.80 12.07 -14.31
N ASP A 139 2.18 11.18 -15.10
CA ASP A 139 0.84 10.65 -14.83
C ASP A 139 0.93 9.47 -13.85
N LEU A 140 0.44 9.69 -12.64
CA LEU A 140 0.51 8.69 -11.57
C LEU A 140 -0.45 7.52 -11.76
N LYS A 141 -1.52 7.69 -12.55
CA LYS A 141 -2.46 6.61 -12.88
C LYS A 141 -1.98 5.73 -14.02
N ARG A 142 -1.45 6.35 -15.07
CA ARG A 142 -1.02 5.63 -16.28
C ARG A 142 0.40 5.12 -16.21
N GLY A 143 1.20 5.59 -15.25
CA GLY A 143 2.59 5.17 -15.11
C GLY A 143 3.52 5.67 -16.20
N GLY A 144 3.22 6.84 -16.78
CA GLY A 144 3.95 7.44 -17.87
C GLY A 144 4.38 8.87 -17.60
N ILE A 145 5.19 9.41 -18.52
CA ILE A 145 5.62 10.81 -18.54
C ILE A 145 5.26 11.43 -19.89
N TYR A 146 4.67 12.62 -19.85
CA TYR A 146 4.27 13.40 -21.02
C TYR A 146 5.03 14.72 -21.08
N LYS A 147 5.53 15.08 -22.25
CA LYS A 147 6.15 16.39 -22.52
C LYS A 147 6.08 16.71 -24.02
N ASP A 148 5.76 17.96 -24.35
CA ASP A 148 5.78 18.51 -25.72
C ASP A 148 4.98 17.69 -26.75
N GLY A 149 3.86 17.08 -26.34
CA GLY A 149 3.03 16.24 -27.21
C GLY A 149 3.44 14.77 -27.27
N GLU A 150 4.54 14.39 -26.67
CA GLU A 150 5.04 13.01 -26.61
C GLU A 150 4.74 12.37 -25.26
N THR A 151 4.37 11.08 -25.28
CA THR A 151 4.15 10.27 -24.08
C THR A 151 5.09 9.08 -24.09
N ILE A 152 5.78 8.85 -22.98
CA ILE A 152 6.64 7.68 -22.80
C ILE A 152 6.10 6.85 -21.63
N GLU A 153 5.79 5.59 -21.90
CA GLU A 153 5.44 4.62 -20.86
C GLU A 153 6.70 4.15 -20.13
N LEU A 154 6.61 4.12 -18.81
CA LEU A 154 7.65 3.63 -17.93
C LEU A 154 7.28 2.23 -17.42
N THR A 155 8.28 1.38 -17.24
CA THR A 155 8.07 0.15 -16.48
C THR A 155 7.79 0.49 -15.01
N LYS A 156 7.18 -0.43 -14.27
CA LYS A 156 6.85 -0.24 -12.85
C LYS A 156 8.05 0.29 -12.04
N ASN A 157 9.22 -0.32 -12.19
CA ASN A 157 10.43 0.08 -11.48
C ASN A 157 10.97 1.45 -11.92
N GLU A 158 10.97 1.74 -13.23
CA GLU A 158 11.37 3.04 -13.76
C GLU A 158 10.46 4.16 -13.28
N PHE A 159 9.16 3.92 -13.30
CA PHE A 159 8.15 4.85 -12.81
C PHE A 159 8.29 5.11 -11.32
N PHE A 160 8.47 4.05 -10.53
CA PHE A 160 8.68 4.16 -9.10
C PHE A 160 9.94 4.96 -8.77
N ILE A 161 11.08 4.66 -9.42
CA ILE A 161 12.34 5.39 -9.23
C ILE A 161 12.15 6.87 -9.57
N LEU A 162 11.52 7.17 -10.73
CA LEU A 162 11.29 8.56 -11.14
C LEU A 162 10.45 9.32 -10.11
N THR A 163 9.32 8.74 -9.71
CA THR A 163 8.40 9.40 -8.77
C THR A 163 9.02 9.58 -7.39
N ALA A 164 9.77 8.61 -6.89
CA ALA A 164 10.49 8.72 -5.62
C ALA A 164 11.50 9.88 -5.66
N LEU A 165 12.33 9.94 -6.71
CA LEU A 165 13.33 10.98 -6.86
C LEU A 165 12.73 12.38 -7.07
N VAL A 166 11.67 12.50 -7.84
CA VAL A 166 11.01 13.80 -8.09
C VAL A 166 10.31 14.30 -6.82
N LYS A 167 9.66 13.43 -6.07
CA LYS A 167 9.02 13.77 -4.79
C LYS A 167 10.01 14.20 -3.71
N SER A 168 11.26 13.75 -3.76
CA SER A 168 12.31 14.15 -2.82
C SER A 168 12.83 15.60 -3.05
N ASN A 169 12.31 16.29 -4.06
CA ASN A 169 12.49 17.72 -4.28
C ASN A 169 13.96 18.18 -4.21
N ASN A 170 14.81 17.70 -5.13
CA ASN A 170 16.24 17.96 -5.20
C ASN A 170 17.09 17.37 -4.03
N GLU A 171 16.53 16.49 -3.24
CA GLU A 171 17.30 15.75 -2.23
C GLU A 171 17.89 14.46 -2.81
N ILE A 172 19.00 14.02 -2.19
CA ILE A 172 19.66 12.78 -2.58
C ILE A 172 18.96 11.60 -1.88
N ILE A 173 18.46 10.64 -2.66
CA ILE A 173 18.03 9.36 -2.11
C ILE A 173 19.17 8.36 -2.27
N SER A 174 19.55 7.72 -1.16
CA SER A 174 20.63 6.72 -1.18
C SER A 174 20.22 5.49 -1.99
N ARG A 175 21.21 4.77 -2.52
CA ARG A 175 20.98 3.52 -3.25
C ARG A 175 20.24 2.49 -2.39
N HIS A 176 20.65 2.37 -1.12
CA HIS A 176 20.03 1.46 -0.15
C HIS A 176 18.56 1.82 0.08
N GLU A 177 18.27 3.09 0.22
CA GLU A 177 16.91 3.58 0.45
C GLU A 177 16.00 3.34 -0.78
N LEU A 178 16.48 3.63 -2.00
CA LEU A 178 15.76 3.30 -3.23
C LEU A 178 15.50 1.80 -3.38
N MET A 179 16.51 0.97 -3.07
CA MET A 179 16.34 -0.48 -3.09
C MET A 179 15.34 -0.95 -2.05
N LYS A 180 15.37 -0.39 -0.82
CA LYS A 180 14.41 -0.71 0.24
C LYS A 180 12.98 -0.33 -0.17
N MET A 181 12.79 0.84 -0.76
CA MET A 181 11.49 1.27 -1.26
C MET A 181 10.96 0.37 -2.39
N LEU A 182 11.85 -0.12 -3.27
CA LEU A 182 11.52 -1.05 -4.35
C LEU A 182 11.29 -2.49 -3.85
N TRP A 183 11.91 -2.88 -2.73
CA TRP A 183 11.78 -4.21 -2.12
C TRP A 183 10.38 -4.48 -1.56
N ASP A 184 9.70 -3.46 -1.06
CA ASP A 184 8.33 -3.57 -0.54
C ASP A 184 7.31 -4.01 -1.62
N ASP A 185 7.75 -4.15 -2.88
CA ASP A 185 6.92 -4.47 -4.04
C ASP A 185 7.26 -5.85 -4.68
N ASP A 186 7.59 -6.87 -3.87
CA ASP A 186 7.77 -8.30 -4.24
C ASP A 186 8.96 -8.67 -5.14
N GLN A 187 9.93 -7.81 -5.41
CA GLN A 187 11.11 -8.21 -6.19
C GLN A 187 12.42 -7.88 -5.48
N PHE A 188 13.26 -8.90 -5.32
CA PHE A 188 14.62 -8.75 -4.86
C PHE A 188 15.43 -7.89 -5.84
N ILE A 189 15.60 -6.61 -5.55
CA ILE A 189 16.38 -5.69 -6.37
C ILE A 189 17.76 -5.53 -5.77
N ASN A 190 18.77 -6.01 -6.50
CA ASN A 190 20.16 -5.79 -6.15
C ASN A 190 20.68 -4.48 -6.79
N ASP A 191 21.88 -4.07 -6.39
CA ASP A 191 22.56 -2.85 -6.82
C ASP A 191 22.72 -2.74 -8.34
N ASN A 192 22.96 -3.86 -9.03
CA ASN A 192 23.08 -3.91 -10.48
C ASN A 192 21.72 -3.69 -11.16
N THR A 193 20.66 -4.26 -10.61
CA THR A 193 19.28 -4.08 -11.09
C THR A 193 18.85 -2.62 -10.97
N LEU A 194 19.12 -1.97 -9.83
CA LEU A 194 18.85 -0.55 -9.64
C LEU A 194 19.60 0.29 -10.68
N THR A 195 20.89 0.04 -10.89
CA THR A 195 21.73 0.75 -11.89
C THR A 195 21.17 0.60 -13.30
N ALA A 196 20.75 -0.62 -13.68
CA ALA A 196 20.16 -0.89 -14.99
C ALA A 196 18.84 -0.13 -15.19
N ASN A 197 17.95 -0.11 -14.18
CA ASN A 197 16.69 0.63 -14.24
C ASN A 197 16.91 2.14 -14.35
N VAL A 198 17.84 2.72 -13.57
CA VAL A 198 18.21 4.15 -13.69
C VAL A 198 18.78 4.48 -15.07
N THR A 199 19.58 3.58 -15.63
CA THR A 199 20.14 3.78 -16.98
C THR A 199 19.05 3.79 -18.06
N ARG A 200 18.12 2.82 -18.03
CA ARG A 200 16.99 2.78 -18.97
C ARG A 200 16.07 3.99 -18.80
N LEU A 201 15.77 4.36 -17.55
CA LEU A 201 14.98 5.55 -17.26
C LEU A 201 15.62 6.81 -17.88
N ARG A 202 16.92 7.02 -17.71
CA ARG A 202 17.65 8.15 -18.34
C ARG A 202 17.57 8.12 -19.86
N GLN A 203 17.67 6.95 -20.49
CA GLN A 203 17.51 6.81 -21.94
C GLN A 203 16.12 7.26 -22.39
N LYS A 204 15.07 6.86 -21.68
CA LYS A 204 13.69 7.29 -21.95
C LYS A 204 13.51 8.80 -21.73
N LEU A 205 14.04 9.34 -20.65
CA LEU A 205 14.00 10.77 -20.36
C LEU A 205 14.75 11.60 -21.41
N SER A 206 15.80 11.05 -22.01
CA SER A 206 16.54 11.73 -23.10
C SER A 206 15.66 11.99 -24.33
N ALA A 207 14.73 11.09 -24.64
CA ALA A 207 13.79 11.30 -25.76
C ALA A 207 12.86 12.50 -25.52
N LEU A 208 12.62 12.88 -24.27
CA LEU A 208 11.85 14.07 -23.88
C LEU A 208 12.71 15.30 -23.55
N ASN A 209 13.97 15.32 -23.98
CA ASN A 209 14.93 16.39 -23.66
C ASN A 209 15.14 16.59 -22.13
N LEU A 210 15.02 15.52 -21.33
CA LEU A 210 15.21 15.52 -19.88
C LEU A 210 16.48 14.76 -19.45
N SER A 211 17.50 14.71 -20.30
CA SER A 211 18.73 13.92 -20.09
C SER A 211 19.45 14.22 -18.77
N ASN A 212 19.40 15.46 -18.31
CA ASN A 212 20.04 15.92 -17.08
C ASN A 212 19.13 15.92 -15.87
N GLY A 213 17.89 15.42 -16.00
CA GLY A 213 16.90 15.45 -14.94
C GLY A 213 17.22 14.51 -13.77
N ILE A 214 17.97 13.42 -14.01
CA ILE A 214 18.41 12.51 -12.95
C ILE A 214 19.93 12.46 -12.92
N VAL A 215 20.53 12.87 -11.79
CA VAL A 215 21.99 12.88 -11.60
C VAL A 215 22.41 11.80 -10.59
N THR A 216 23.63 11.30 -10.80
CA THR A 216 24.30 10.41 -9.83
C THR A 216 25.17 11.26 -8.92
N LYS A 217 24.98 11.16 -7.62
CA LYS A 217 25.89 11.68 -6.61
C LYS A 217 26.82 10.54 -6.18
N LYS A 218 28.05 10.57 -6.69
CA LYS A 218 29.03 9.47 -6.50
C LYS A 218 29.17 9.10 -5.02
N GLY A 219 29.00 7.83 -4.70
CA GLY A 219 29.08 7.30 -3.33
C GLY A 219 27.86 7.60 -2.44
N LEU A 220 26.90 8.43 -2.88
CA LEU A 220 25.72 8.81 -2.09
C LEU A 220 24.42 8.20 -2.64
N GLY A 221 24.14 8.37 -3.93
CA GLY A 221 22.89 7.89 -4.50
C GLY A 221 22.47 8.63 -5.77
N TYR A 222 21.18 8.83 -5.92
CA TYR A 222 20.57 9.52 -7.07
C TYR A 222 19.72 10.70 -6.60
N MET A 223 19.51 11.66 -7.49
CA MET A 223 18.74 12.86 -7.25
C MET A 223 18.03 13.29 -8.54
N ALA A 224 16.76 13.63 -8.47
CA ALA A 224 16.11 14.37 -9.54
C ALA A 224 16.40 15.87 -9.37
N VAL A 225 16.74 16.53 -10.47
CA VAL A 225 17.06 17.97 -10.51
C VAL A 225 15.90 18.71 -11.15
N THR A 226 15.42 19.75 -10.51
CA THR A 226 14.50 20.73 -11.10
C THR A 226 15.33 21.77 -11.84
N LEU A 227 15.14 21.91 -13.16
CA LEU A 227 15.85 22.80 -14.07
C LEU A 227 15.12 24.13 -14.21
#